data_20caa9657f7bce10b18dd3af3b35305b
#
_entry.id   20caa9657f7bce10b18dd3af3b35305b
#
_cell.length_a   1.000
_cell.length_b   1.000
_cell.length_c   1.000
_cell.angle_alpha   90.00
_cell.angle_beta   90.00
_cell.angle_gamma   90.00
#
_symmetry.space_group_name_H-M   'P 1'
#
loop_
_entity.id
_entity.type
_entity.pdbx_description
1 polymer ?
#
loop_
_entity_poly.entity_id
_entity_poly.type
_entity_poly.pdbx_seq_one_letter_code
_entity_poly.pdbx_strand_id
1 'polypeptide(L)'
;MSPAQQRRGPRTVSARRVAFDVLRAVQVDDAYANLLLPTRIRRAGLSARDAAFATELTYGSIRMLGRYDAIIGIASGRRVDNVESDVLDVLRLGVHQLLGMRTPTHAAVSATVELTREIGARRATGFVNAVLRKVAARTDDEWDALITEGRGGDALLATRWSHPAWVVAALRDALAAERSRDELAALLAADNVAPRVQLVALPGLATAEDVQAAEAVPDPATSATEDDQATQDAPPVSPQRDETDARPVSPVGIRGTTGDPARVPGVAAGRLRVQDEGSQLAALALSRSSAVRAGERWLDMCAGPGGKAALLAAEAAQGGATLVANELVPARAGLVRKALATVAGGDVVTVVEGDGRRFGKPGDERFDRVLLDAPCTGLGALRRRPEARWRKQPEDVPELAALQAELLDAAVRALAPGGTLAYVTCSPHLAETRGQVDALMARHGGVLEQLDTAGVVRAVASRDPQVADGRTVQLWPHRIGTDAMFVALFRRTA
;
A
#
# COMPACT_ATOMS: atom_id res chain seq x y z
N MET A 1 -61.36 11.27 6.80
CA MET A 1 -60.45 10.18 6.43
C MET A 1 -59.09 10.83 6.11
N SER A 2 -58.12 10.72 7.02
CA SER A 2 -56.78 11.28 6.85
C SER A 2 -55.98 10.45 5.81
N PRO A 3 -55.18 11.11 4.95
CA PRO A 3 -54.30 10.37 4.04
C PRO A 3 -53.13 9.78 4.82
N ALA A 4 -52.89 8.48 4.58
CA ALA A 4 -51.88 7.64 5.17
C ALA A 4 -50.49 8.28 4.98
N GLN A 5 -49.77 8.55 6.08
CA GLN A 5 -48.33 8.80 6.10
C GLN A 5 -47.64 7.56 5.55
N GLN A 6 -47.16 7.65 4.29
CA GLN A 6 -46.25 6.66 3.74
C GLN A 6 -44.95 6.68 4.59
N ARG A 7 -44.77 5.65 5.40
CA ARG A 7 -43.49 5.40 6.07
C ARG A 7 -42.42 5.29 5.01
N ARG A 8 -41.54 6.31 4.90
CA ARG A 8 -40.30 6.22 4.14
C ARG A 8 -39.48 5.09 4.76
N GLY A 9 -39.31 3.99 4.03
CA GLY A 9 -38.39 2.92 4.39
C GLY A 9 -36.98 3.46 4.72
N PRO A 10 -36.14 2.71 5.42
CA PRO A 10 -34.78 3.16 5.73
C PRO A 10 -34.07 3.58 4.43
N ARG A 11 -33.60 4.84 4.39
CA ARG A 11 -32.84 5.37 3.23
C ARG A 11 -31.59 4.50 3.09
N THR A 12 -31.51 3.73 2.03
CA THR A 12 -30.27 3.01 1.66
C THR A 12 -29.15 4.04 1.47
N VAL A 13 -28.05 3.83 2.16
CA VAL A 13 -26.86 4.71 2.06
C VAL A 13 -26.26 4.52 0.67
N SER A 14 -26.10 5.61 -0.08
CA SER A 14 -25.57 5.53 -1.45
C SER A 14 -24.06 5.22 -1.45
N ALA A 15 -23.54 4.61 -2.52
CA ALA A 15 -22.11 4.38 -2.72
C ALA A 15 -21.28 5.67 -2.62
N ARG A 16 -21.84 6.80 -3.13
CA ARG A 16 -21.20 8.13 -3.04
C ARG A 16 -21.16 8.64 -1.61
N ARG A 17 -22.20 8.37 -0.83
CA ARG A 17 -22.23 8.74 0.60
C ARG A 17 -21.20 7.94 1.39
N VAL A 18 -21.04 6.64 1.10
CA VAL A 18 -19.99 5.82 1.71
C VAL A 18 -18.61 6.37 1.37
N ALA A 19 -18.34 6.72 0.10
CA ALA A 19 -17.08 7.31 -0.32
C ALA A 19 -16.81 8.65 0.39
N PHE A 20 -17.82 9.52 0.50
CA PHE A 20 -17.71 10.79 1.22
C PHE A 20 -17.37 10.58 2.70
N ASP A 21 -18.11 9.70 3.39
CA ASP A 21 -17.89 9.44 4.82
C ASP A 21 -16.48 8.87 5.10
N VAL A 22 -15.94 8.05 4.18
CA VAL A 22 -14.57 7.54 4.29
C VAL A 22 -13.56 8.64 4.02
N LEU A 23 -13.74 9.42 2.96
CA LEU A 23 -12.83 10.54 2.63
C LEU A 23 -12.74 11.54 3.79
N ARG A 24 -13.89 11.88 4.40
CA ARG A 24 -13.94 12.75 5.59
C ARG A 24 -13.18 12.16 6.76
N ALA A 25 -13.41 10.90 7.10
CA ALA A 25 -12.69 10.24 8.18
C ALA A 25 -11.17 10.18 7.93
N VAL A 26 -10.76 9.99 6.67
CA VAL A 26 -9.34 10.05 6.27
C VAL A 26 -8.75 11.44 6.47
N GLN A 27 -9.50 12.51 6.16
CA GLN A 27 -9.00 13.89 6.22
C GLN A 27 -9.05 14.49 7.65
N VAL A 28 -9.98 14.03 8.50
CA VAL A 28 -10.25 14.66 9.81
C VAL A 28 -9.82 13.78 10.98
N ASP A 29 -10.07 12.46 10.87
CA ASP A 29 -9.89 11.51 11.99
C ASP A 29 -8.64 10.65 11.82
N ASP A 30 -7.77 10.94 10.86
CA ASP A 30 -6.60 10.14 10.51
C ASP A 30 -6.91 8.64 10.25
N ALA A 31 -8.16 8.36 9.83
CA ALA A 31 -8.57 6.99 9.55
C ALA A 31 -7.82 6.43 8.33
N TYR A 32 -7.56 5.13 8.32
CA TYR A 32 -6.98 4.44 7.17
C TYR A 32 -8.11 3.96 6.24
N ALA A 33 -8.07 4.41 4.97
CA ALA A 33 -9.10 4.07 3.99
C ALA A 33 -9.26 2.55 3.82
N ASN A 34 -8.17 1.80 3.78
CA ASN A 34 -8.15 0.34 3.62
C ASN A 34 -8.78 -0.43 4.80
N LEU A 35 -8.83 0.15 5.99
CA LEU A 35 -9.48 -0.45 7.16
C LEU A 35 -10.95 -0.04 7.26
N LEU A 36 -11.27 1.21 6.93
CA LEU A 36 -12.59 1.78 7.13
C LEU A 36 -13.56 1.43 6.01
N LEU A 37 -13.15 1.55 4.75
CA LEU A 37 -14.00 1.40 3.57
C LEU A 37 -14.70 0.02 3.49
N PRO A 38 -14.02 -1.13 3.66
CA PRO A 38 -14.68 -2.43 3.62
C PRO A 38 -15.79 -2.57 4.68
N THR A 39 -15.56 -2.00 5.86
CA THR A 39 -16.55 -2.02 6.95
C THR A 39 -17.76 -1.13 6.63
N ARG A 40 -17.55 0.04 6.03
CA ARG A 40 -18.63 0.94 5.60
C ARG A 40 -19.45 0.34 4.48
N ILE A 41 -18.81 -0.29 3.48
CA ILE A 41 -19.48 -1.01 2.38
C ILE A 41 -20.40 -2.10 2.92
N ARG A 42 -19.89 -2.97 3.82
CA ARG A 42 -20.69 -4.04 4.42
C ARG A 42 -21.87 -3.51 5.24
N ARG A 43 -21.65 -2.46 6.05
CA ARG A 43 -22.72 -1.84 6.85
C ARG A 43 -23.81 -1.19 6.01
N ALA A 44 -23.43 -0.62 4.85
CA ALA A 44 -24.36 -0.01 3.92
C ALA A 44 -25.13 -1.03 3.07
N GLY A 45 -24.71 -2.31 3.08
CA GLY A 45 -25.34 -3.37 2.28
C GLY A 45 -25.23 -3.12 0.77
N LEU A 46 -24.12 -2.53 0.31
CA LEU A 46 -23.96 -2.20 -1.10
C LEU A 46 -23.87 -3.46 -1.97
N SER A 47 -24.48 -3.39 -3.17
CA SER A 47 -24.28 -4.40 -4.21
C SER A 47 -22.80 -4.50 -4.60
N ALA A 48 -22.38 -5.60 -5.25
CA ALA A 48 -21.00 -5.76 -5.71
C ALA A 48 -20.57 -4.60 -6.63
N ARG A 49 -21.45 -4.16 -7.55
CA ARG A 49 -21.23 -3.02 -8.46
C ARG A 49 -21.08 -1.72 -7.67
N ASP A 50 -21.95 -1.44 -6.71
CA ASP A 50 -21.90 -0.21 -5.92
C ASP A 50 -20.69 -0.21 -4.96
N ALA A 51 -20.30 -1.37 -4.45
CA ALA A 51 -19.09 -1.54 -3.65
C ALA A 51 -17.83 -1.23 -4.47
N ALA A 52 -17.73 -1.75 -5.70
CA ALA A 52 -16.63 -1.44 -6.62
C ALA A 52 -16.61 0.05 -6.96
N PHE A 53 -17.78 0.65 -7.25
CA PHE A 53 -17.89 2.08 -7.51
C PHE A 53 -17.45 2.93 -6.30
N ALA A 54 -17.92 2.60 -5.07
CA ALA A 54 -17.51 3.29 -3.85
C ALA A 54 -16.01 3.16 -3.60
N THR A 55 -15.43 2.00 -3.92
CA THR A 55 -13.99 1.73 -3.77
C THR A 55 -13.17 2.60 -4.70
N GLU A 56 -13.50 2.60 -6.00
CA GLU A 56 -12.79 3.43 -6.98
C GLU A 56 -12.96 4.92 -6.66
N LEU A 57 -14.18 5.35 -6.36
CA LEU A 57 -14.47 6.74 -6.02
C LEU A 57 -13.67 7.21 -4.80
N THR A 58 -13.52 6.38 -3.76
CA THR A 58 -12.77 6.68 -2.55
C THR A 58 -11.28 6.76 -2.83
N TYR A 59 -10.70 5.66 -3.31
CA TYR A 59 -9.25 5.59 -3.49
C TYR A 59 -8.75 6.51 -4.60
N GLY A 60 -9.47 6.61 -5.71
CA GLY A 60 -9.11 7.49 -6.82
C GLY A 60 -9.13 8.95 -6.41
N SER A 61 -10.14 9.39 -5.63
CA SER A 61 -10.17 10.75 -5.09
C SER A 61 -9.01 11.05 -4.15
N ILE A 62 -8.62 10.09 -3.29
CA ILE A 62 -7.47 10.26 -2.38
C ILE A 62 -6.16 10.30 -3.16
N ARG A 63 -5.96 9.44 -4.17
CA ARG A 63 -4.75 9.44 -5.02
C ARG A 63 -4.55 10.77 -5.72
N MET A 64 -5.60 11.29 -6.30
CA MET A 64 -5.55 12.50 -7.13
C MET A 64 -5.89 13.79 -6.38
N LEU A 65 -5.93 13.74 -5.04
CA LEU A 65 -6.36 14.85 -4.17
C LEU A 65 -5.69 16.18 -4.52
N GLY A 66 -4.36 16.21 -4.59
CA GLY A 66 -3.61 17.45 -4.88
C GLY A 66 -3.83 17.96 -6.30
N ARG A 67 -3.97 17.07 -7.30
CA ARG A 67 -4.32 17.43 -8.66
C ARG A 67 -5.74 18.02 -8.73
N TYR A 68 -6.70 17.39 -8.03
CA TYR A 68 -8.07 17.88 -8.00
C TYR A 68 -8.21 19.21 -7.27
N ASP A 69 -7.44 19.41 -6.21
CA ASP A 69 -7.39 20.72 -5.51
C ASP A 69 -6.89 21.83 -6.44
N ALA A 70 -5.88 21.58 -7.25
CA ALA A 70 -5.40 22.55 -8.25
C ALA A 70 -6.49 22.85 -9.30
N ILE A 71 -7.19 21.82 -9.81
CA ILE A 71 -8.30 21.97 -10.77
C ILE A 71 -9.46 22.76 -10.13
N ILE A 72 -9.88 22.39 -8.90
CA ILE A 72 -10.96 23.06 -8.17
C ILE A 72 -10.60 24.53 -7.92
N GLY A 73 -9.35 24.81 -7.55
CA GLY A 73 -8.86 26.18 -7.36
C GLY A 73 -9.07 27.05 -8.59
N ILE A 74 -8.64 26.58 -9.76
CA ILE A 74 -8.81 27.28 -11.05
C ILE A 74 -10.31 27.36 -11.43
N ALA A 75 -11.04 26.26 -11.35
CA ALA A 75 -12.45 26.21 -11.78
C ALA A 75 -13.35 27.11 -10.88
N SER A 76 -13.07 27.16 -9.58
CA SER A 76 -13.83 27.99 -8.63
C SER A 76 -13.38 29.45 -8.61
N GLY A 77 -12.15 29.74 -9.02
CA GLY A 77 -11.50 31.05 -8.85
C GLY A 77 -11.19 31.36 -7.38
N ARG A 78 -11.07 30.34 -6.52
CA ARG A 78 -10.82 30.47 -5.08
C ARG A 78 -9.65 29.59 -4.66
N ARG A 79 -8.91 30.00 -3.64
CA ARG A 79 -8.02 29.08 -2.93
C ARG A 79 -8.85 27.97 -2.29
N VAL A 80 -8.39 26.73 -2.37
CA VAL A 80 -9.12 25.57 -1.80
C VAL A 80 -9.29 25.68 -0.28
N ASP A 81 -8.36 26.33 0.42
CA ASP A 81 -8.44 26.62 1.86
C ASP A 81 -9.62 27.54 2.25
N ASN A 82 -10.18 28.27 1.26
CA ASN A 82 -11.34 29.14 1.43
C ASN A 82 -12.66 28.44 1.06
N VAL A 83 -12.63 27.15 0.79
CA VAL A 83 -13.82 26.32 0.54
C VAL A 83 -14.10 25.51 1.80
N GLU A 84 -15.38 25.49 2.24
CA GLU A 84 -15.77 24.63 3.36
C GLU A 84 -15.32 23.19 3.12
N SER A 85 -14.69 22.56 4.11
CA SER A 85 -14.02 21.26 3.96
C SER A 85 -14.96 20.16 3.44
N ASP A 86 -16.21 20.10 3.90
CA ASP A 86 -17.20 19.12 3.42
C ASP A 86 -17.56 19.36 1.95
N VAL A 87 -17.66 20.63 1.54
CA VAL A 87 -17.94 21.02 0.15
C VAL A 87 -16.75 20.70 -0.74
N LEU A 88 -15.52 20.92 -0.26
CA LEU A 88 -14.30 20.56 -0.97
C LEU A 88 -14.21 19.05 -1.23
N ASP A 89 -14.52 18.24 -0.22
CA ASP A 89 -14.51 16.77 -0.38
C ASP A 89 -15.58 16.30 -1.37
N VAL A 90 -16.77 16.90 -1.36
CA VAL A 90 -17.80 16.65 -2.38
C VAL A 90 -17.29 17.03 -3.78
N LEU A 91 -16.62 18.17 -3.92
CA LEU A 91 -16.03 18.58 -5.20
C LEU A 91 -14.94 17.62 -5.67
N ARG A 92 -14.04 17.15 -4.79
CA ARG A 92 -13.02 16.14 -5.08
C ARG A 92 -13.63 14.86 -5.64
N LEU A 93 -14.70 14.35 -5.00
CA LEU A 93 -15.46 13.19 -5.49
C LEU A 93 -16.13 13.46 -6.85
N GLY A 94 -16.66 14.66 -7.05
CA GLY A 94 -17.27 15.08 -8.31
C GLY A 94 -16.25 15.17 -9.45
N VAL A 95 -15.08 15.77 -9.20
CA VAL A 95 -13.98 15.86 -10.16
C VAL A 95 -13.46 14.48 -10.53
N HIS A 96 -13.31 13.58 -9.55
CA HIS A 96 -12.89 12.20 -9.84
C HIS A 96 -13.88 11.46 -10.74
N GLN A 97 -15.20 11.62 -10.53
CA GLN A 97 -16.20 11.03 -11.39
C GLN A 97 -16.13 11.58 -12.84
N LEU A 98 -15.77 12.87 -13.01
CA LEU A 98 -15.70 13.52 -14.31
C LEU A 98 -14.41 13.18 -15.08
N LEU A 99 -13.26 13.14 -14.39
CA LEU A 99 -11.94 13.02 -15.03
C LEU A 99 -11.29 11.64 -14.85
N GLY A 100 -11.56 10.96 -13.71
CA GLY A 100 -10.93 9.68 -13.37
C GLY A 100 -11.81 8.45 -13.63
N MET A 101 -13.13 8.65 -13.77
CA MET A 101 -14.07 7.55 -13.98
C MET A 101 -14.84 7.76 -15.30
N ARG A 102 -15.33 6.67 -15.91
CA ARG A 102 -16.16 6.74 -17.13
C ARG A 102 -17.64 7.06 -16.81
N THR A 103 -17.88 7.96 -15.85
CA THR A 103 -19.25 8.34 -15.48
C THR A 103 -19.77 9.39 -16.46
N PRO A 104 -20.97 9.22 -17.07
CA PRO A 104 -21.54 10.24 -17.94
C PRO A 104 -21.63 11.59 -17.20
N THR A 105 -21.18 12.65 -17.85
CA THR A 105 -21.02 14.00 -17.26
C THR A 105 -22.28 14.48 -16.52
N HIS A 106 -23.45 14.35 -17.17
CA HIS A 106 -24.72 14.77 -16.57
C HIS A 106 -25.01 13.98 -15.26
N ALA A 107 -24.76 12.66 -15.26
CA ALA A 107 -24.99 11.81 -14.09
C ALA A 107 -24.01 12.15 -12.95
N ALA A 108 -22.73 12.39 -13.26
CA ALA A 108 -21.70 12.78 -12.28
C ALA A 108 -22.06 14.10 -11.60
N VAL A 109 -22.41 15.13 -12.37
CA VAL A 109 -22.77 16.44 -11.83
C VAL A 109 -24.05 16.37 -11.00
N SER A 110 -25.13 15.76 -11.52
CA SER A 110 -26.42 15.64 -10.83
C SER A 110 -26.30 14.89 -9.51
N ALA A 111 -25.62 13.72 -9.52
CA ALA A 111 -25.46 12.90 -8.32
C ALA A 111 -24.56 13.57 -7.26
N THR A 112 -23.55 14.35 -7.68
CA THR A 112 -22.69 15.10 -6.74
C THR A 112 -23.44 16.27 -6.10
N VAL A 113 -24.30 16.97 -6.87
CA VAL A 113 -25.19 18.01 -6.33
C VAL A 113 -26.20 17.40 -5.35
N GLU A 114 -26.70 16.18 -5.60
CA GLU A 114 -27.59 15.50 -4.66
C GLU A 114 -26.83 15.10 -3.39
N LEU A 115 -25.61 14.59 -3.49
CA LEU A 115 -24.75 14.31 -2.34
C LEU A 115 -24.54 15.58 -1.49
N THR A 116 -24.37 16.77 -2.12
CA THR A 116 -24.25 18.05 -1.41
C THR A 116 -25.48 18.33 -0.54
N ARG A 117 -26.68 17.98 -1.02
CA ARG A 117 -27.92 18.10 -0.22
C ARG A 117 -27.99 17.05 0.89
N GLU A 118 -27.57 15.85 0.59
CA GLU A 118 -27.57 14.70 1.50
C GLU A 118 -26.69 14.91 2.73
N ILE A 119 -25.52 15.57 2.56
CA ILE A 119 -24.61 15.92 3.66
C ILE A 119 -25.04 17.17 4.45
N GLY A 120 -26.15 17.81 4.07
CA GLY A 120 -26.66 19.01 4.74
C GLY A 120 -26.16 20.34 4.17
N ALA A 121 -25.24 20.35 3.21
CA ALA A 121 -24.62 21.56 2.63
C ALA A 121 -25.50 22.20 1.50
N ARG A 122 -26.81 22.28 1.71
CA ARG A 122 -27.78 22.72 0.67
C ARG A 122 -27.46 24.07 0.05
N ARG A 123 -26.89 25.01 0.83
CA ARG A 123 -26.53 26.36 0.36
C ARG A 123 -25.39 26.32 -0.66
N ALA A 124 -24.55 25.28 -0.67
CA ALA A 124 -23.43 25.12 -1.57
C ALA A 124 -23.80 24.44 -2.90
N THR A 125 -25.05 23.95 -3.09
CA THR A 125 -25.44 23.19 -4.29
C THR A 125 -25.23 23.97 -5.60
N GLY A 126 -25.55 25.28 -5.61
CA GLY A 126 -25.30 26.15 -6.77
C GLY A 126 -23.81 26.30 -7.08
N PHE A 127 -22.99 26.46 -6.06
CA PHE A 127 -21.54 26.56 -6.19
C PHE A 127 -20.94 25.24 -6.72
N VAL A 128 -21.29 24.11 -6.11
CA VAL A 128 -20.83 22.78 -6.55
C VAL A 128 -21.20 22.52 -8.01
N ASN A 129 -22.46 22.79 -8.39
CA ASN A 129 -22.90 22.64 -9.77
C ASN A 129 -22.10 23.53 -10.75
N ALA A 130 -21.87 24.80 -10.39
CA ALA A 130 -21.13 25.75 -11.24
C ALA A 130 -19.66 25.30 -11.42
N VAL A 131 -18.99 24.87 -10.35
CA VAL A 131 -17.60 24.40 -10.41
C VAL A 131 -17.51 23.13 -11.27
N LEU A 132 -18.35 22.12 -11.02
CA LEU A 132 -18.31 20.85 -11.76
C LEU A 132 -18.63 21.03 -13.25
N ARG A 133 -19.52 21.95 -13.61
CA ARG A 133 -19.77 22.27 -15.04
C ARG A 133 -18.55 22.89 -15.71
N LYS A 134 -17.79 23.74 -14.99
CA LYS A 134 -16.52 24.27 -15.53
C LYS A 134 -15.46 23.17 -15.67
N VAL A 135 -15.41 22.22 -14.71
CA VAL A 135 -14.51 21.07 -14.81
C VAL A 135 -14.87 20.23 -16.01
N ALA A 136 -16.15 19.92 -16.21
CA ALA A 136 -16.63 19.09 -17.30
C ALA A 136 -16.49 19.74 -18.71
N ALA A 137 -16.25 21.06 -18.77
CA ALA A 137 -16.08 21.78 -20.03
C ALA A 137 -14.68 21.63 -20.64
N ARG A 138 -13.76 20.92 -19.99
CA ARG A 138 -12.39 20.71 -20.45
C ARG A 138 -12.01 19.24 -20.32
N THR A 139 -11.13 18.80 -21.22
CA THR A 139 -10.50 17.48 -21.17
C THR A 139 -9.45 17.39 -20.04
N ASP A 140 -9.00 16.18 -19.71
CA ASP A 140 -7.94 15.97 -18.72
C ASP A 140 -6.61 16.60 -19.17
N ASP A 141 -6.29 16.53 -20.48
CA ASP A 141 -5.07 17.14 -21.04
C ASP A 141 -5.12 18.69 -20.97
N GLU A 142 -6.28 19.30 -21.22
CA GLU A 142 -6.46 20.75 -21.09
C GLU A 142 -6.31 21.18 -19.61
N TRP A 143 -6.82 20.37 -18.67
CA TRP A 143 -6.61 20.61 -17.25
C TRP A 143 -5.15 20.43 -16.86
N ASP A 144 -4.47 19.38 -17.38
CA ASP A 144 -3.05 19.16 -17.10
C ASP A 144 -2.21 20.38 -17.54
N ALA A 145 -2.45 20.89 -18.73
CA ALA A 145 -1.77 22.09 -19.21
C ALA A 145 -1.98 23.30 -18.29
N LEU A 146 -3.24 23.53 -17.84
CA LEU A 146 -3.59 24.68 -17.00
C LEU A 146 -2.98 24.57 -15.59
N ILE A 147 -3.05 23.40 -14.94
CA ILE A 147 -2.54 23.25 -13.56
C ILE A 147 -1.01 23.19 -13.51
N THR A 148 -0.37 22.92 -14.64
CA THR A 148 1.11 22.87 -14.74
C THR A 148 1.73 24.12 -15.36
N GLU A 149 0.91 25.07 -15.82
CA GLU A 149 1.36 26.32 -16.43
C GLU A 149 2.33 27.07 -15.48
N GLY A 150 3.47 27.49 -16.03
CA GLY A 150 4.51 28.21 -15.28
C GLY A 150 5.25 27.37 -14.23
N ARG A 151 5.00 26.05 -14.14
CA ARG A 151 5.70 25.14 -13.25
C ARG A 151 6.79 24.38 -13.98
N GLY A 152 7.86 24.03 -13.27
CA GLY A 152 8.95 23.23 -13.82
C GLY A 152 9.49 22.25 -12.79
N GLY A 153 10.29 21.27 -13.23
CA GLY A 153 10.94 20.29 -12.35
C GLY A 153 9.99 19.54 -11.44
N ASP A 154 10.37 19.42 -10.17
CA ASP A 154 9.57 18.67 -9.17
C ASP A 154 8.19 19.31 -8.93
N ALA A 155 8.04 20.62 -9.01
CA ALA A 155 6.76 21.30 -8.79
C ALA A 155 5.73 20.95 -9.87
N LEU A 156 6.16 20.78 -11.11
CA LEU A 156 5.32 20.30 -12.21
C LEU A 156 4.88 18.86 -11.94
N LEU A 157 5.84 17.98 -11.63
CA LEU A 157 5.57 16.56 -11.38
C LEU A 157 4.67 16.36 -10.14
N ALA A 158 4.92 17.11 -9.07
CA ALA A 158 4.11 17.10 -7.86
C ALA A 158 2.64 17.43 -8.14
N THR A 159 2.38 18.47 -8.94
CA THR A 159 1.01 18.87 -9.30
C THR A 159 0.37 17.87 -10.25
N ARG A 160 1.07 17.47 -11.32
CA ARG A 160 0.58 16.52 -12.33
C ARG A 160 0.18 15.18 -11.73
N TRP A 161 1.07 14.61 -10.91
CA TRP A 161 0.92 13.28 -10.34
C TRP A 161 0.37 13.27 -8.90
N SER A 162 -0.08 14.44 -8.42
CA SER A 162 -0.74 14.53 -7.10
C SER A 162 0.12 14.02 -5.93
N HIS A 163 1.36 14.51 -5.83
CA HIS A 163 2.28 14.21 -4.73
C HIS A 163 2.74 15.51 -4.07
N PRO A 164 3.03 15.51 -2.75
CA PRO A 164 3.77 16.61 -2.13
C PRO A 164 5.16 16.76 -2.74
N ALA A 165 5.65 17.98 -2.87
CA ALA A 165 6.95 18.24 -3.51
C ALA A 165 8.11 17.52 -2.80
N TRP A 166 8.06 17.41 -1.46
CA TRP A 166 9.09 16.71 -0.69
C TRP A 166 9.11 15.20 -0.98
N VAL A 167 7.93 14.59 -1.23
CA VAL A 167 7.84 13.17 -1.63
C VAL A 167 8.48 12.98 -3.01
N VAL A 168 8.18 13.87 -3.97
CA VAL A 168 8.82 13.83 -5.30
C VAL A 168 10.33 13.94 -5.18
N ALA A 169 10.83 14.83 -4.34
CA ALA A 169 12.27 14.98 -4.09
C ALA A 169 12.87 13.70 -3.49
N ALA A 170 12.23 13.11 -2.49
CA ALA A 170 12.69 11.86 -1.85
C ALA A 170 12.74 10.69 -2.85
N LEU A 171 11.70 10.52 -3.68
CA LEU A 171 11.64 9.48 -4.72
C LEU A 171 12.71 9.70 -5.82
N ARG A 172 12.89 10.94 -6.26
CA ARG A 172 13.95 11.30 -7.21
C ARG A 172 15.33 10.95 -6.67
N ASP A 173 15.62 11.30 -5.40
CA ASP A 173 16.92 11.08 -4.79
C ASP A 173 17.19 9.57 -4.59
N ALA A 174 16.16 8.80 -4.26
CA ALA A 174 16.24 7.34 -4.16
C ALA A 174 16.53 6.67 -5.53
N LEU A 175 15.86 7.12 -6.60
CA LEU A 175 16.15 6.66 -7.97
C LEU A 175 17.54 7.09 -8.42
N ALA A 176 17.97 8.31 -8.08
CA ALA A 176 19.31 8.80 -8.42
C ALA A 176 20.42 7.96 -7.78
N ALA A 177 20.19 7.43 -6.57
CA ALA A 177 21.14 6.52 -5.91
C ALA A 177 21.30 5.18 -6.67
N GLU A 178 20.34 4.81 -7.54
CA GLU A 178 20.42 3.67 -8.46
C GLU A 178 20.77 4.05 -9.91
N ARG A 179 21.07 5.33 -10.18
CA ARG A 179 21.34 5.88 -11.52
C ARG A 179 20.14 5.79 -12.49
N SER A 180 18.91 5.74 -11.96
CA SER A 180 17.66 5.60 -12.73
C SER A 180 16.73 6.82 -12.52
N ARG A 181 17.29 8.02 -12.38
CA ARG A 181 16.56 9.27 -12.14
C ARG A 181 15.53 9.61 -13.23
N ASP A 182 15.75 9.16 -14.43
CA ASP A 182 14.86 9.30 -15.59
C ASP A 182 13.54 8.52 -15.43
N GLU A 183 13.50 7.52 -14.56
CA GLU A 183 12.29 6.75 -14.26
C GLU A 183 11.29 7.46 -13.33
N LEU A 184 11.61 8.66 -12.81
CA LEU A 184 10.77 9.35 -11.81
C LEU A 184 9.33 9.56 -12.28
N ALA A 185 9.12 9.98 -13.52
CA ALA A 185 7.77 10.20 -14.03
C ALA A 185 6.95 8.88 -14.09
N ALA A 186 7.59 7.78 -14.50
CA ALA A 186 6.98 6.46 -14.52
C ALA A 186 6.63 5.96 -13.12
N LEU A 187 7.51 6.21 -12.14
CA LEU A 187 7.26 5.88 -10.74
C LEU A 187 6.04 6.63 -10.19
N LEU A 188 5.98 7.96 -10.37
CA LEU A 188 4.88 8.78 -9.89
C LEU A 188 3.54 8.41 -10.56
N ALA A 189 3.57 8.05 -11.85
CA ALA A 189 2.41 7.52 -12.55
C ALA A 189 1.96 6.17 -11.95
N ALA A 190 2.91 5.25 -11.69
CA ALA A 190 2.63 3.95 -11.11
C ALA A 190 2.01 4.05 -9.70
N ASP A 191 2.41 5.05 -8.90
CA ASP A 191 1.83 5.30 -7.57
C ASP A 191 0.33 5.68 -7.62
N ASN A 192 -0.15 6.12 -8.77
CA ASN A 192 -1.56 6.45 -9.01
C ASN A 192 -2.36 5.32 -9.65
N VAL A 193 -1.73 4.21 -10.01
CA VAL A 193 -2.43 3.01 -10.50
C VAL A 193 -2.98 2.21 -9.33
N ALA A 194 -4.27 1.83 -9.38
CA ALA A 194 -4.86 0.96 -8.38
C ALA A 194 -4.12 -0.39 -8.33
N PRO A 195 -3.61 -0.83 -7.17
CA PRO A 195 -2.94 -2.11 -7.08
C PRO A 195 -3.94 -3.26 -7.24
N ARG A 196 -3.54 -4.32 -7.91
CA ARG A 196 -4.27 -5.59 -7.85
C ARG A 196 -4.11 -6.21 -6.46
N VAL A 197 -5.12 -6.94 -6.01
CA VAL A 197 -4.99 -7.75 -4.79
C VAL A 197 -3.99 -8.87 -5.06
N GLN A 198 -2.89 -8.89 -4.33
CA GLN A 198 -1.88 -9.94 -4.40
C GLN A 198 -2.05 -10.87 -3.21
N LEU A 199 -1.96 -12.17 -3.44
CA LEU A 199 -2.05 -13.19 -2.41
C LEU A 199 -0.70 -13.90 -2.25
N VAL A 200 -0.46 -14.43 -1.06
CA VAL A 200 0.63 -15.33 -0.74
C VAL A 200 0.05 -16.71 -0.38
N ALA A 201 0.60 -17.75 -0.98
CA ALA A 201 0.38 -19.12 -0.57
C ALA A 201 1.36 -19.46 0.57
N LEU A 202 0.86 -19.73 1.78
CA LEU A 202 1.73 -20.06 2.90
C LEU A 202 2.34 -21.45 2.71
N PRO A 203 3.68 -21.58 2.68
CA PRO A 203 4.36 -22.85 2.48
C PRO A 203 3.92 -23.93 3.49
N GLY A 204 3.66 -25.14 3.00
CA GLY A 204 3.19 -26.26 3.82
C GLY A 204 1.74 -26.18 4.30
N LEU A 205 1.02 -25.08 4.03
CA LEU A 205 -0.38 -24.91 4.42
C LEU A 205 -1.32 -24.77 3.21
N ALA A 206 -0.92 -24.01 2.21
CA ALA A 206 -1.71 -23.81 1.00
C ALA A 206 -1.73 -25.11 0.15
N THR A 207 -2.91 -25.47 -0.37
CA THR A 207 -3.09 -26.59 -1.28
C THR A 207 -3.16 -26.13 -2.73
N ALA A 208 -2.96 -27.06 -3.68
CA ALA A 208 -3.13 -26.75 -5.11
C ALA A 208 -4.56 -26.25 -5.42
N GLU A 209 -5.57 -26.79 -4.72
CA GLU A 209 -6.97 -26.36 -4.85
C GLU A 209 -7.17 -24.91 -4.37
N ASP A 210 -6.51 -24.50 -3.29
CA ASP A 210 -6.56 -23.11 -2.81
C ASP A 210 -6.01 -22.14 -3.87
N VAL A 211 -4.88 -22.52 -4.51
CA VAL A 211 -4.25 -21.70 -5.56
C VAL A 211 -5.16 -21.63 -6.78
N GLN A 212 -5.68 -22.77 -7.27
CA GLN A 212 -6.60 -22.81 -8.40
C GLN A 212 -7.87 -22.00 -8.13
N ALA A 213 -8.46 -22.13 -6.92
CA ALA A 213 -9.63 -21.36 -6.54
C ALA A 213 -9.37 -19.84 -6.49
N ALA A 214 -8.16 -19.44 -6.09
CA ALA A 214 -7.77 -18.03 -6.08
C ALA A 214 -7.57 -17.48 -7.51
N GLU A 215 -7.00 -18.26 -8.43
CA GLU A 215 -6.78 -17.88 -9.83
C GLU A 215 -8.05 -17.91 -10.68
N ALA A 216 -9.03 -18.75 -10.30
CA ALA A 216 -10.29 -18.90 -11.02
C ALA A 216 -11.28 -17.74 -10.80
N VAL A 217 -11.02 -16.81 -9.89
CA VAL A 217 -11.91 -15.65 -9.66
C VAL A 217 -11.73 -14.68 -10.84
N PRO A 218 -12.79 -14.45 -11.68
CA PRO A 218 -12.68 -13.66 -12.90
C PRO A 218 -12.27 -12.20 -12.59
N ASP A 219 -11.42 -11.63 -13.44
CA ASP A 219 -11.19 -10.17 -13.47
C ASP A 219 -12.44 -9.50 -14.05
N PRO A 220 -13.22 -8.69 -13.29
CA PRO A 220 -14.36 -7.99 -13.82
C PRO A 220 -14.00 -7.05 -14.98
N ALA A 221 -12.73 -6.69 -15.14
CA ALA A 221 -12.28 -5.93 -16.32
C ALA A 221 -12.28 -6.78 -17.61
N THR A 222 -12.19 -8.11 -17.51
CA THR A 222 -12.25 -9.03 -18.66
C THR A 222 -13.66 -9.58 -18.93
N SER A 223 -14.61 -9.37 -18.01
CA SER A 223 -16.00 -9.83 -18.13
C SER A 223 -16.97 -8.76 -18.66
N ALA A 224 -16.49 -7.61 -19.07
CA ALA A 224 -17.29 -6.67 -19.86
C ALA A 224 -17.55 -7.31 -21.22
N THR A 225 -18.73 -7.89 -21.34
CA THR A 225 -19.25 -8.52 -22.58
C THR A 225 -19.28 -7.54 -23.73
N GLU A 226 -19.13 -8.09 -24.94
CA GLU A 226 -19.04 -7.42 -26.27
C GLU A 226 -20.21 -6.49 -26.62
N ASP A 227 -21.15 -6.21 -25.74
CA ASP A 227 -22.32 -5.37 -25.99
C ASP A 227 -22.12 -3.86 -25.79
N ASP A 228 -20.91 -3.39 -25.42
CA ASP A 228 -20.58 -1.96 -25.27
C ASP A 228 -19.65 -1.42 -26.38
N GLN A 229 -19.92 -1.80 -27.64
CA GLN A 229 -19.16 -1.35 -28.84
C GLN A 229 -19.40 0.11 -29.27
N ALA A 230 -19.95 0.96 -28.43
CA ALA A 230 -20.18 2.37 -28.77
C ALA A 230 -19.43 3.29 -27.79
N THR A 231 -18.12 3.44 -27.96
CA THR A 231 -17.30 4.66 -27.71
C THR A 231 -15.81 4.31 -27.68
N GLN A 232 -15.23 4.06 -28.84
CA GLN A 232 -13.80 3.79 -29.03
C GLN A 232 -13.03 5.06 -29.43
N ASP A 233 -13.09 6.16 -28.71
CA ASP A 233 -12.24 7.32 -28.98
C ASP A 233 -11.91 8.10 -27.70
N ALA A 234 -11.09 7.53 -26.83
CA ALA A 234 -10.26 8.27 -25.89
C ALA A 234 -9.01 7.44 -25.55
N PRO A 235 -7.80 8.02 -25.60
CA PRO A 235 -6.58 7.28 -25.29
C PRO A 235 -6.61 6.84 -23.82
N PRO A 236 -6.14 5.62 -23.50
CA PRO A 236 -6.07 5.16 -22.13
C PRO A 236 -5.02 5.97 -21.36
N VAL A 237 -5.43 6.71 -20.34
CA VAL A 237 -4.55 7.37 -19.35
C VAL A 237 -4.05 6.35 -18.33
N SER A 238 -3.76 5.14 -18.76
CA SER A 238 -3.04 4.14 -17.97
C SER A 238 -1.80 3.76 -18.77
N PRO A 239 -0.60 3.79 -18.18
CA PRO A 239 0.55 3.21 -18.85
C PRO A 239 0.19 1.76 -19.15
N GLN A 240 0.19 1.41 -20.44
CA GLN A 240 -0.04 0.05 -20.91
C GLN A 240 1.00 -0.83 -20.22
N ARG A 241 0.56 -1.65 -19.28
CA ARG A 241 1.39 -2.73 -18.78
C ARG A 241 1.53 -3.73 -19.91
N ASP A 242 2.77 -4.09 -20.16
CA ASP A 242 3.07 -5.26 -20.96
C ASP A 242 2.38 -6.48 -20.29
N GLU A 243 1.24 -6.90 -20.84
CA GLU A 243 0.44 -8.03 -20.32
C GLU A 243 1.16 -9.38 -20.48
N THR A 244 2.35 -9.37 -21.11
CA THR A 244 3.09 -10.55 -21.49
C THR A 244 3.78 -11.26 -20.35
N ASP A 245 4.06 -10.63 -19.20
CA ASP A 245 4.63 -11.31 -18.03
C ASP A 245 3.62 -11.47 -16.89
N ALA A 246 2.74 -12.43 -17.14
CA ALA A 246 1.59 -12.72 -16.27
C ALA A 246 1.95 -13.36 -14.92
N ARG A 247 3.20 -13.82 -14.72
CA ARG A 247 3.59 -14.59 -13.54
C ARG A 247 3.96 -13.69 -12.36
N PRO A 248 3.61 -14.11 -11.10
CA PRO A 248 4.10 -13.44 -9.91
C PRO A 248 5.62 -13.37 -9.87
N VAL A 249 6.18 -12.30 -9.30
CA VAL A 249 7.63 -12.21 -9.05
C VAL A 249 8.03 -12.99 -7.80
N SER A 250 7.13 -13.16 -6.87
CA SER A 250 7.32 -14.03 -5.69
C SER A 250 7.00 -15.47 -6.03
N PRO A 251 7.85 -16.45 -5.63
CA PRO A 251 7.61 -17.88 -5.89
C PRO A 251 6.42 -18.47 -5.11
N VAL A 252 5.94 -17.77 -4.11
CA VAL A 252 4.74 -18.11 -3.32
C VAL A 252 3.59 -17.15 -3.58
N GLY A 253 3.78 -16.22 -4.53
CA GLY A 253 2.77 -15.26 -4.94
C GLY A 253 1.69 -15.92 -5.80
N ILE A 254 0.44 -15.48 -5.60
CA ILE A 254 -0.68 -15.82 -6.47
C ILE A 254 -1.21 -14.53 -7.07
N ARG A 255 -1.50 -14.54 -8.36
CA ARG A 255 -2.16 -13.42 -9.02
C ARG A 255 -3.45 -13.09 -8.31
N GLY A 256 -3.55 -11.82 -7.98
CA GLY A 256 -4.68 -11.36 -7.23
C GLY A 256 -5.96 -11.35 -8.05
N THR A 257 -7.01 -11.67 -7.37
CA THR A 257 -8.38 -11.54 -7.83
C THR A 257 -8.82 -10.08 -7.79
N THR A 258 -9.70 -9.70 -8.67
CA THR A 258 -10.48 -8.47 -8.54
C THR A 258 -11.74 -8.85 -7.77
N GLY A 259 -11.88 -8.35 -6.56
CA GLY A 259 -13.04 -8.64 -5.71
C GLY A 259 -12.68 -8.67 -4.22
N ASP A 260 -13.61 -9.15 -3.41
CA ASP A 260 -13.36 -9.30 -1.97
C ASP A 260 -12.50 -10.56 -1.71
N PRO A 261 -11.23 -10.41 -1.30
CA PRO A 261 -10.34 -11.55 -1.04
C PRO A 261 -10.89 -12.51 0.02
N ALA A 262 -11.77 -12.03 0.92
CA ALA A 262 -12.37 -12.84 1.94
C ALA A 262 -13.28 -13.97 1.38
N ARG A 263 -13.67 -13.86 0.10
CA ARG A 263 -14.44 -14.90 -0.60
C ARG A 263 -13.60 -16.06 -1.12
N VAL A 264 -12.28 -15.91 -1.15
CA VAL A 264 -11.37 -16.99 -1.54
C VAL A 264 -11.28 -18.00 -0.38
N PRO A 265 -11.65 -19.27 -0.57
CA PRO A 265 -11.70 -20.26 0.51
C PRO A 265 -10.37 -20.39 1.28
N GLY A 266 -9.25 -20.41 0.58
CA GLY A 266 -7.91 -20.44 1.19
C GLY A 266 -7.60 -19.22 2.05
N VAL A 267 -8.13 -18.03 1.71
CA VAL A 267 -7.98 -16.81 2.53
C VAL A 267 -8.86 -16.90 3.79
N ALA A 268 -10.09 -17.36 3.65
CA ALA A 268 -11.00 -17.57 4.79
C ALA A 268 -10.43 -18.60 5.78
N ALA A 269 -9.78 -19.65 5.26
CA ALA A 269 -9.11 -20.69 6.04
C ALA A 269 -7.72 -20.27 6.57
N GLY A 270 -7.21 -19.10 6.19
CA GLY A 270 -5.90 -18.57 6.61
C GLY A 270 -4.69 -19.25 5.97
N ARG A 271 -4.86 -20.11 4.96
CA ARG A 271 -3.79 -20.74 4.20
C ARG A 271 -3.24 -19.88 3.08
N LEU A 272 -4.09 -18.99 2.56
CA LEU A 272 -3.70 -17.87 1.70
C LEU A 272 -3.88 -16.55 2.46
N ARG A 273 -3.09 -15.54 2.10
CA ARG A 273 -3.21 -14.20 2.72
C ARG A 273 -3.03 -13.11 1.68
N VAL A 274 -3.68 -11.96 1.93
CA VAL A 274 -3.41 -10.75 1.15
C VAL A 274 -2.06 -10.20 1.58
N GLN A 275 -1.10 -10.16 0.65
CA GLN A 275 0.23 -9.62 0.88
C GLN A 275 0.87 -9.19 -0.45
N ASP A 276 1.50 -8.03 -0.46
CA ASP A 276 2.26 -7.53 -1.61
C ASP A 276 3.48 -8.41 -1.90
N GLU A 277 3.77 -8.66 -3.18
CA GLU A 277 4.88 -9.52 -3.57
C GLU A 277 6.24 -8.98 -3.15
N GLY A 278 6.44 -7.66 -3.12
CA GLY A 278 7.66 -7.07 -2.57
C GLY A 278 7.85 -7.37 -1.08
N SER A 279 6.74 -7.35 -0.32
CA SER A 279 6.73 -7.76 1.08
C SER A 279 7.00 -9.27 1.26
N GLN A 280 6.51 -10.10 0.32
CA GLN A 280 6.82 -11.55 0.28
C GLN A 280 8.31 -11.77 0.00
N LEU A 281 8.87 -11.13 -1.04
CA LEU A 281 10.29 -11.24 -1.37
C LEU A 281 11.19 -10.79 -0.24
N ALA A 282 10.84 -9.72 0.50
CA ALA A 282 11.60 -9.27 1.65
C ALA A 282 11.65 -10.32 2.78
N ALA A 283 10.55 -11.02 3.06
CA ALA A 283 10.52 -12.10 4.05
C ALA A 283 11.31 -13.33 3.54
N LEU A 284 11.12 -13.71 2.28
CA LEU A 284 11.81 -14.84 1.66
C LEU A 284 13.32 -14.59 1.50
N ALA A 285 13.75 -13.36 1.30
CA ALA A 285 15.17 -13.01 1.27
C ALA A 285 15.86 -13.34 2.61
N LEU A 286 15.16 -13.21 3.74
CA LEU A 286 15.68 -13.67 5.03
C LEU A 286 15.58 -15.19 5.15
N SER A 287 14.39 -15.78 4.95
CA SER A 287 14.17 -17.21 5.21
C SER A 287 14.97 -18.12 4.28
N ARG A 288 15.27 -17.66 3.06
CA ARG A 288 15.98 -18.41 2.02
C ARG A 288 17.41 -17.90 1.74
N SER A 289 17.94 -17.01 2.60
CA SER A 289 19.34 -16.56 2.50
C SER A 289 20.35 -17.70 2.71
N SER A 290 19.94 -18.73 3.41
CA SER A 290 20.66 -20.00 3.61
C SER A 290 19.65 -21.10 3.93
N ALA A 291 20.08 -22.38 3.84
CA ALA A 291 19.25 -23.50 4.25
C ALA A 291 18.82 -23.36 5.71
N VAL A 292 17.55 -23.65 5.99
CA VAL A 292 17.02 -23.65 7.36
C VAL A 292 17.53 -24.89 8.09
N ARG A 293 17.98 -24.73 9.31
CA ARG A 293 18.41 -25.84 10.18
C ARG A 293 17.35 -26.08 11.25
N ALA A 294 17.05 -27.32 11.53
CA ALA A 294 16.15 -27.67 12.62
C ALA A 294 16.67 -27.10 13.95
N GLY A 295 15.76 -26.55 14.74
CA GLY A 295 16.07 -25.89 16.00
C GLY A 295 16.49 -24.42 15.87
N GLU A 296 16.60 -23.83 14.67
CA GLU A 296 16.80 -22.38 14.52
C GLU A 296 15.68 -21.59 15.21
N ARG A 297 16.04 -20.46 15.78
CA ARG A 297 15.13 -19.51 16.41
C ARG A 297 15.13 -18.22 15.64
N TRP A 298 13.94 -17.80 15.17
CA TRP A 298 13.77 -16.60 14.38
C TRP A 298 13.02 -15.53 15.17
N LEU A 299 13.27 -14.26 14.83
CA LEU A 299 12.58 -13.10 15.41
C LEU A 299 12.05 -12.20 14.31
N ASP A 300 10.75 -11.87 14.36
CA ASP A 300 10.17 -10.71 13.68
C ASP A 300 9.97 -9.60 14.70
N MET A 301 10.83 -8.58 14.65
CA MET A 301 10.90 -7.53 15.69
C MET A 301 9.74 -6.55 15.67
N CYS A 302 9.08 -6.36 14.53
CA CYS A 302 7.99 -5.40 14.32
C CYS A 302 6.88 -6.05 13.48
N ALA A 303 6.32 -7.14 13.99
CA ALA A 303 5.54 -8.11 13.22
C ALA A 303 4.17 -7.60 12.70
N GLY A 304 3.62 -6.54 13.27
CA GLY A 304 2.27 -6.07 12.94
C GLY A 304 2.11 -5.54 11.51
N PRO A 305 1.03 -5.93 10.84
CA PRO A 305 -0.14 -6.71 11.29
C PRO A 305 -0.05 -8.23 11.10
N GLY A 306 1.14 -8.82 10.85
CA GLY A 306 1.34 -10.27 10.79
C GLY A 306 1.56 -10.85 9.39
N GLY A 307 1.66 -10.04 8.34
CA GLY A 307 1.84 -10.53 6.97
C GLY A 307 3.18 -11.24 6.75
N LYS A 308 4.31 -10.56 7.03
CA LYS A 308 5.65 -11.14 6.96
C LYS A 308 5.84 -12.23 8.01
N ALA A 309 5.35 -12.01 9.24
CA ALA A 309 5.40 -12.99 10.32
C ALA A 309 4.74 -14.33 9.93
N ALA A 310 3.59 -14.31 9.25
CA ALA A 310 2.90 -15.53 8.83
C ALA A 310 3.70 -16.31 7.77
N LEU A 311 4.32 -15.62 6.83
CA LEU A 311 5.18 -16.25 5.83
C LEU A 311 6.44 -16.82 6.47
N LEU A 312 7.10 -16.06 7.35
CA LEU A 312 8.28 -16.54 8.09
C LEU A 312 7.95 -17.73 8.99
N ALA A 313 6.80 -17.72 9.67
CA ALA A 313 6.34 -18.82 10.50
C ALA A 313 6.11 -20.10 9.67
N ALA A 314 5.51 -19.98 8.49
CA ALA A 314 5.31 -21.10 7.57
C ALA A 314 6.63 -21.66 7.05
N GLU A 315 7.58 -20.80 6.66
CA GLU A 315 8.95 -21.21 6.24
C GLU A 315 9.71 -21.86 7.41
N ALA A 316 9.62 -21.29 8.63
CA ALA A 316 10.26 -21.85 9.83
C ALA A 316 9.73 -23.23 10.16
N ALA A 317 8.41 -23.43 10.12
CA ALA A 317 7.76 -24.72 10.38
C ALA A 317 8.25 -25.82 9.42
N GLN A 318 8.41 -25.49 8.12
CA GLN A 318 8.93 -26.46 7.14
C GLN A 318 10.36 -26.90 7.42
N GLY A 319 11.19 -26.03 8.01
CA GLY A 319 12.59 -26.32 8.34
C GLY A 319 12.81 -26.79 9.79
N GLY A 320 11.77 -26.95 10.60
CA GLY A 320 11.89 -27.31 12.03
C GLY A 320 12.44 -26.18 12.90
N ALA A 321 12.27 -24.92 12.49
CA ALA A 321 12.62 -23.74 13.23
C ALA A 321 11.40 -23.15 13.98
N THR A 322 11.64 -22.20 14.90
CA THR A 322 10.60 -21.48 15.65
C THR A 322 10.65 -19.98 15.39
N LEU A 323 9.52 -19.28 15.56
CA LEU A 323 9.41 -17.82 15.36
C LEU A 323 8.88 -17.15 16.64
N VAL A 324 9.58 -16.11 17.07
CA VAL A 324 9.06 -15.10 17.99
C VAL A 324 8.61 -13.89 17.17
N ALA A 325 7.33 -13.51 17.26
CA ALA A 325 6.77 -12.35 16.58
C ALA A 325 6.45 -11.27 17.64
N ASN A 326 7.17 -10.14 17.58
CA ASN A 326 7.00 -9.03 18.53
C ASN A 326 6.23 -7.87 17.90
N GLU A 327 5.32 -7.28 18.66
CA GLU A 327 4.62 -6.06 18.26
C GLU A 327 4.41 -5.15 19.49
N LEU A 328 4.71 -3.86 19.32
CA LEU A 328 4.60 -2.87 20.40
C LEU A 328 3.13 -2.58 20.77
N VAL A 329 2.24 -2.49 19.76
CA VAL A 329 0.86 -2.03 19.93
C VAL A 329 -0.07 -3.22 20.18
N PRO A 330 -0.74 -3.34 21.36
CA PRO A 330 -1.57 -4.49 21.73
C PRO A 330 -2.65 -4.83 20.68
N ALA A 331 -3.30 -3.81 20.13
CA ALA A 331 -4.33 -4.02 19.08
C ALA A 331 -3.74 -4.67 17.82
N ARG A 332 -2.51 -4.28 17.40
CA ARG A 332 -1.79 -4.88 16.28
C ARG A 332 -1.25 -6.26 16.61
N ALA A 333 -0.79 -6.48 17.85
CA ALA A 333 -0.41 -7.82 18.34
C ALA A 333 -1.58 -8.81 18.29
N GLY A 334 -2.80 -8.36 18.55
CA GLY A 334 -4.02 -9.14 18.33
C GLY A 334 -4.21 -9.56 16.85
N LEU A 335 -3.86 -8.69 15.90
CA LEU A 335 -3.87 -9.03 14.47
C LEU A 335 -2.78 -10.04 14.11
N VAL A 336 -1.58 -9.90 14.71
CA VAL A 336 -0.48 -10.86 14.55
C VAL A 336 -0.89 -12.25 15.04
N ARG A 337 -1.47 -12.36 16.24
CA ARG A 337 -2.00 -13.65 16.77
C ARG A 337 -3.02 -14.27 15.81
N LYS A 338 -3.96 -13.47 15.31
CA LYS A 338 -4.93 -13.95 14.33
C LYS A 338 -4.25 -14.38 13.01
N ALA A 339 -3.21 -13.67 12.59
CA ALA A 339 -2.47 -13.99 11.39
C ALA A 339 -1.72 -15.32 11.52
N LEU A 340 -1.22 -15.64 12.69
CA LEU A 340 -0.38 -16.80 12.96
C LEU A 340 -1.19 -18.04 13.42
N ALA A 341 -2.45 -17.88 13.75
CA ALA A 341 -3.30 -18.96 14.30
C ALA A 341 -3.37 -20.20 13.41
N THR A 342 -3.21 -20.07 12.10
CA THR A 342 -3.28 -21.19 11.14
C THR A 342 -1.93 -21.90 11.00
N VAL A 343 -0.81 -21.21 11.27
CA VAL A 343 0.53 -21.78 11.13
C VAL A 343 0.90 -22.66 12.32
N ALA A 344 0.19 -22.52 13.42
CA ALA A 344 0.58 -23.06 14.72
C ALA A 344 0.14 -24.53 14.95
N GLY A 345 1.11 -25.45 14.94
CA GLY A 345 1.17 -26.40 16.06
C GLY A 345 1.85 -25.62 17.21
N GLY A 346 1.27 -25.56 18.39
CA GLY A 346 1.52 -24.59 19.49
C GLY A 346 2.96 -24.26 19.89
N ASP A 347 3.96 -24.98 19.41
CA ASP A 347 5.37 -24.78 19.75
C ASP A 347 6.19 -24.02 18.70
N VAL A 348 5.63 -23.76 17.50
CA VAL A 348 6.37 -23.12 16.39
C VAL A 348 6.40 -21.59 16.54
N VAL A 349 5.37 -20.98 17.09
CA VAL A 349 5.21 -19.52 17.11
C VAL A 349 4.86 -18.97 18.49
N THR A 350 5.62 -17.97 18.93
CA THR A 350 5.31 -17.17 20.11
C THR A 350 5.06 -15.73 19.74
N VAL A 351 3.93 -15.15 20.16
CA VAL A 351 3.63 -13.72 19.96
C VAL A 351 3.84 -12.97 21.26
N VAL A 352 4.76 -12.00 21.26
CA VAL A 352 5.07 -11.14 22.41
C VAL A 352 4.64 -9.69 22.16
N GLU A 353 4.28 -8.99 23.23
CA GLU A 353 3.96 -7.57 23.20
C GLU A 353 5.09 -6.81 23.89
N GLY A 354 5.79 -5.97 23.14
CA GLY A 354 6.88 -5.22 23.72
C GLY A 354 7.60 -4.31 22.76
N ASP A 355 8.43 -3.46 23.34
CA ASP A 355 9.33 -2.59 22.59
C ASP A 355 10.50 -3.41 22.03
N GLY A 356 10.63 -3.44 20.71
CA GLY A 356 11.69 -4.16 19.99
C GLY A 356 13.11 -3.76 20.43
N ARG A 357 13.30 -2.54 20.91
CA ARG A 357 14.58 -2.03 21.42
C ARG A 357 15.11 -2.79 22.65
N ARG A 358 14.25 -3.55 23.31
CA ARG A 358 14.60 -4.32 24.52
C ARG A 358 15.24 -5.66 24.22
N PHE A 359 15.23 -6.15 22.98
CA PHE A 359 15.87 -7.41 22.61
C PHE A 359 17.40 -7.33 22.67
N GLY A 360 18.01 -8.47 22.95
CA GLY A 360 19.46 -8.67 22.96
C GLY A 360 20.18 -8.12 24.19
N LYS A 361 19.51 -8.03 25.32
CA LYS A 361 20.16 -7.74 26.60
C LYS A 361 21.11 -8.87 27.01
N PRO A 362 22.09 -8.59 27.90
CA PRO A 362 22.91 -9.65 28.48
C PRO A 362 22.02 -10.72 29.14
N GLY A 363 22.26 -11.97 28.79
CA GLY A 363 21.47 -13.11 29.28
C GLY A 363 20.25 -13.47 28.46
N ASP A 364 19.82 -12.62 27.48
CA ASP A 364 18.75 -12.98 26.58
C ASP A 364 19.21 -14.08 25.60
N GLU A 365 18.26 -14.91 25.22
CA GLU A 365 18.46 -15.86 24.12
C GLU A 365 18.68 -15.14 22.81
N ARG A 366 19.53 -15.71 21.93
CA ARG A 366 19.86 -15.16 20.60
C ARG A 366 19.03 -15.83 19.52
N PHE A 367 18.94 -15.17 18.38
CA PHE A 367 18.17 -15.60 17.23
C PHE A 367 19.09 -15.85 16.03
N ASP A 368 18.84 -16.93 15.31
CA ASP A 368 19.58 -17.28 14.09
C ASP A 368 19.18 -16.39 12.92
N ARG A 369 17.89 -15.94 12.89
CA ARG A 369 17.40 -15.00 11.87
C ARG A 369 16.56 -13.92 12.55
N VAL A 370 16.82 -12.68 12.17
CA VAL A 370 16.06 -11.50 12.67
C VAL A 370 15.51 -10.74 11.47
N LEU A 371 14.19 -10.58 11.42
CA LEU A 371 13.54 -9.60 10.54
C LEU A 371 13.30 -8.32 11.32
N LEU A 372 13.78 -7.21 10.81
CA LEU A 372 13.38 -5.87 11.23
C LEU A 372 12.65 -5.19 10.07
N ASP A 373 11.31 -5.38 9.99
CA ASP A 373 10.41 -4.58 9.14
C ASP A 373 10.12 -3.27 9.87
N ALA A 374 11.00 -2.30 9.69
CA ALA A 374 11.09 -1.14 10.56
C ALA A 374 9.93 -0.15 10.35
N PRO A 375 9.42 0.48 11.42
CA PRO A 375 8.55 1.64 11.29
C PRO A 375 9.19 2.70 10.41
N CYS A 376 8.47 3.19 9.39
CA CYS A 376 8.99 4.14 8.40
C CYS A 376 7.88 5.07 7.91
N THR A 377 8.23 6.05 7.06
CA THR A 377 7.25 6.95 6.45
C THR A 377 6.22 6.24 5.58
N GLY A 378 6.55 5.05 5.03
CA GLY A 378 5.63 4.28 4.19
C GLY A 378 5.49 4.81 2.77
N LEU A 379 6.41 5.64 2.28
CA LEU A 379 6.37 6.23 0.94
C LEU A 379 6.48 5.20 -0.20
N GLY A 380 6.81 3.97 0.12
CA GLY A 380 6.82 2.86 -0.86
C GLY A 380 5.46 2.19 -1.07
N ALA A 381 4.46 2.46 -0.21
CA ALA A 381 3.15 1.82 -0.25
C ALA A 381 2.03 2.76 -0.72
N LEU A 382 2.35 3.85 -1.42
CA LEU A 382 1.42 4.92 -1.81
C LEU A 382 0.29 4.45 -2.74
N ARG A 383 0.49 3.38 -3.49
CA ARG A 383 -0.55 2.75 -4.32
C ARG A 383 -1.71 2.23 -3.47
N ARG A 384 -1.40 1.61 -2.32
CA ARG A 384 -2.37 0.97 -1.42
C ARG A 384 -2.81 1.87 -0.28
N ARG A 385 -1.99 2.85 0.08
CA ARG A 385 -2.23 3.83 1.14
C ARG A 385 -1.99 5.24 0.61
N PRO A 386 -2.80 5.69 -0.36
CA PRO A 386 -2.57 6.97 -1.01
C PRO A 386 -2.66 8.16 -0.04
N GLU A 387 -3.40 8.02 1.06
CA GLU A 387 -3.46 9.02 2.13
C GLU A 387 -2.11 9.27 2.81
N ALA A 388 -1.21 8.28 2.82
CA ALA A 388 0.09 8.39 3.49
C ALA A 388 0.93 9.55 2.93
N ARG A 389 0.82 9.84 1.61
CA ARG A 389 1.56 10.94 0.97
C ARG A 389 1.21 12.32 1.52
N TRP A 390 0.00 12.49 2.06
CA TRP A 390 -0.49 13.76 2.58
C TRP A 390 -0.37 13.89 4.10
N ARG A 391 -0.31 12.76 4.81
CA ARG A 391 -0.17 12.70 6.27
C ARG A 391 1.23 12.91 6.75
N LYS A 392 2.17 12.26 6.04
CA LYS A 392 3.59 12.35 6.40
C LYS A 392 4.16 13.70 6.00
N GLN A 393 5.04 14.20 6.87
CA GLN A 393 5.74 15.45 6.68
C GLN A 393 7.26 15.20 6.70
N PRO A 394 8.07 16.09 6.11
CA PRO A 394 9.53 15.96 6.17
C PRO A 394 10.09 15.85 7.60
N GLU A 395 9.40 16.48 8.55
CA GLU A 395 9.76 16.52 9.98
C GLU A 395 9.61 15.15 10.67
N ASP A 396 8.80 14.23 10.13
CA ASP A 396 8.66 12.86 10.65
C ASP A 396 9.91 12.00 10.38
N VAL A 397 10.68 12.32 9.34
CA VAL A 397 11.81 11.49 8.88
C VAL A 397 12.93 11.38 9.92
N PRO A 398 13.41 12.45 10.56
CA PRO A 398 14.46 12.35 11.56
C PRO A 398 14.07 11.49 12.77
N GLU A 399 12.83 11.59 13.26
CA GLU A 399 12.34 10.80 14.38
C GLU A 399 12.28 9.30 14.04
N LEU A 400 11.71 8.97 12.88
CA LEU A 400 11.66 7.59 12.39
C LEU A 400 13.05 7.02 12.14
N ALA A 401 13.97 7.80 11.57
CA ALA A 401 15.34 7.38 11.33
C ALA A 401 16.09 7.09 12.66
N ALA A 402 15.88 7.91 13.68
CA ALA A 402 16.45 7.67 15.01
C ALA A 402 15.90 6.37 15.63
N LEU A 403 14.59 6.14 15.57
CA LEU A 403 13.96 4.90 16.05
C LEU A 403 14.50 3.67 15.29
N GLN A 404 14.65 3.78 13.95
CA GLN A 404 15.23 2.71 13.14
C GLN A 404 16.66 2.36 13.55
N ALA A 405 17.48 3.36 13.85
CA ALA A 405 18.84 3.13 14.33
C ALA A 405 18.88 2.38 15.66
N GLU A 406 18.02 2.74 16.62
CA GLU A 406 17.91 2.06 17.92
C GLU A 406 17.41 0.61 17.76
N LEU A 407 16.44 0.37 16.87
CA LEU A 407 15.94 -0.97 16.56
C LEU A 407 17.00 -1.82 15.86
N LEU A 408 17.77 -1.26 14.94
CA LEU A 408 18.90 -1.93 14.28
C LEU A 408 19.97 -2.35 15.30
N ASP A 409 20.33 -1.48 16.23
CA ASP A 409 21.29 -1.81 17.27
C ASP A 409 20.78 -2.94 18.19
N ALA A 410 19.47 -2.95 18.49
CA ALA A 410 18.85 -4.06 19.24
C ALA A 410 18.82 -5.36 18.42
N ALA A 411 18.54 -5.29 17.11
CA ALA A 411 18.57 -6.45 16.22
C ALA A 411 19.96 -7.10 16.17
N VAL A 412 21.03 -6.29 16.07
CA VAL A 412 22.42 -6.79 16.09
C VAL A 412 22.72 -7.47 17.43
N ARG A 413 22.29 -6.87 18.53
CA ARG A 413 22.47 -7.51 19.87
C ARG A 413 21.71 -8.81 20.01
N ALA A 414 20.51 -8.91 19.42
CA ALA A 414 19.66 -10.10 19.47
C ALA A 414 20.15 -11.23 18.56
N LEU A 415 20.96 -10.94 17.56
CA LEU A 415 21.42 -11.89 16.56
C LEU A 415 22.49 -12.84 17.16
N ALA A 416 22.39 -14.13 16.89
CA ALA A 416 23.40 -15.12 17.23
C ALA A 416 24.64 -14.97 16.33
N PRO A 417 25.84 -15.39 16.76
CA PRO A 417 27.00 -15.54 15.88
C PRO A 417 26.64 -16.42 14.67
N GLY A 418 27.00 -15.99 13.47
CA GLY A 418 26.60 -16.64 12.20
C GLY A 418 25.17 -16.38 11.76
N GLY A 419 24.35 -15.73 12.57
CA GLY A 419 22.95 -15.41 12.27
C GLY A 419 22.78 -14.32 11.22
N THR A 420 21.60 -14.26 10.61
CA THR A 420 21.27 -13.32 9.52
C THR A 420 20.21 -12.31 9.97
N LEU A 421 20.48 -11.02 9.73
CA LEU A 421 19.56 -9.89 9.92
C LEU A 421 19.05 -9.43 8.54
N ALA A 422 17.74 -9.28 8.39
CA ALA A 422 17.13 -8.53 7.31
C ALA A 422 16.59 -7.20 7.83
N TYR A 423 17.12 -6.11 7.34
CA TYR A 423 16.57 -4.78 7.50
C TYR A 423 15.66 -4.47 6.33
N VAL A 424 14.40 -4.14 6.61
CA VAL A 424 13.35 -3.93 5.62
C VAL A 424 12.59 -2.66 5.95
N THR A 425 12.26 -1.86 4.93
CA THR A 425 11.30 -0.75 5.04
C THR A 425 10.39 -0.71 3.82
N CYS A 426 9.15 -0.26 4.00
CA CYS A 426 8.27 0.12 2.88
C CYS A 426 8.41 1.62 2.56
N SER A 427 9.63 2.12 2.54
CA SER A 427 9.99 3.48 2.16
C SER A 427 11.27 3.47 1.32
N PRO A 428 11.34 4.24 0.22
CA PRO A 428 12.57 4.43 -0.53
C PRO A 428 13.40 5.63 -0.03
N HIS A 429 12.95 6.38 0.99
CA HIS A 429 13.64 7.57 1.49
C HIS A 429 15.06 7.22 1.97
N LEU A 430 16.08 7.94 1.47
CA LEU A 430 17.48 7.59 1.72
C LEU A 430 17.86 7.54 3.21
N ALA A 431 17.30 8.45 4.03
CA ALA A 431 17.56 8.43 5.48
C ALA A 431 16.95 7.21 6.20
N GLU A 432 15.95 6.55 5.61
CA GLU A 432 15.30 5.36 6.15
C GLU A 432 15.83 4.05 5.51
N THR A 433 16.73 4.16 4.54
CA THR A 433 17.24 3.03 3.75
C THR A 433 18.77 2.99 3.76
N ARG A 434 19.42 3.45 2.71
CA ARG A 434 20.88 3.42 2.55
C ARG A 434 21.60 4.16 3.67
N GLY A 435 21.08 5.29 4.14
CA GLY A 435 21.64 6.04 5.27
C GLY A 435 21.63 5.22 6.57
N GLN A 436 20.60 4.40 6.83
CA GLN A 436 20.58 3.48 7.97
C GLN A 436 21.61 2.35 7.83
N VAL A 437 21.76 1.81 6.60
CA VAL A 437 22.76 0.77 6.31
C VAL A 437 24.17 1.29 6.54
N ASP A 438 24.49 2.47 6.00
CA ASP A 438 25.82 3.08 6.16
C ASP A 438 26.12 3.38 7.64
N ALA A 439 25.16 3.94 8.37
CA ALA A 439 25.28 4.21 9.79
C ALA A 439 25.42 2.92 10.63
N LEU A 440 24.69 1.85 10.28
CA LEU A 440 24.80 0.55 10.93
C LEU A 440 26.19 -0.05 10.71
N MET A 441 26.69 -0.04 9.49
CA MET A 441 28.02 -0.57 9.16
C MET A 441 29.14 0.24 9.82
N ALA A 442 28.96 1.56 9.95
CA ALA A 442 29.91 2.40 10.70
C ALA A 442 29.98 2.04 12.18
N ARG A 443 28.85 1.68 12.81
CA ARG A 443 28.79 1.29 14.25
C ARG A 443 29.18 -0.16 14.49
N HIS A 444 28.80 -1.08 13.60
CA HIS A 444 28.88 -2.53 13.83
C HIS A 444 29.69 -3.31 12.78
N GLY A 445 30.36 -2.66 11.83
CA GLY A 445 31.12 -3.30 10.75
C GLY A 445 32.23 -4.25 11.25
N GLY A 446 32.65 -4.16 12.51
CA GLY A 446 33.58 -5.12 13.13
C GLY A 446 32.97 -6.48 13.47
N VAL A 447 31.64 -6.57 13.55
CA VAL A 447 30.89 -7.78 13.89
C VAL A 447 29.78 -8.14 12.89
N LEU A 448 29.58 -7.30 11.88
CA LEU A 448 28.61 -7.52 10.79
C LEU A 448 29.29 -7.53 9.43
N GLU A 449 28.88 -8.45 8.59
CA GLU A 449 29.13 -8.50 7.17
C GLU A 449 27.85 -8.16 6.41
N GLN A 450 27.87 -7.20 5.50
CA GLN A 450 26.75 -6.94 4.61
C GLN A 450 26.80 -7.92 3.43
N LEU A 451 25.69 -8.69 3.24
CA LEU A 451 25.57 -9.72 2.23
C LEU A 451 25.23 -9.13 0.84
N ASP A 452 25.41 -9.94 -0.21
CA ASP A 452 24.88 -9.66 -1.55
C ASP A 452 23.35 -9.83 -1.58
N THR A 453 22.64 -8.81 -1.11
CA THR A 453 21.18 -8.83 -1.04
C THR A 453 20.54 -8.96 -2.41
N ALA A 454 21.13 -8.32 -3.44
CA ALA A 454 20.61 -8.40 -4.81
C ALA A 454 20.69 -9.82 -5.37
N GLY A 455 21.81 -10.50 -5.16
CA GLY A 455 21.97 -11.92 -5.52
C GLY A 455 20.97 -12.82 -4.82
N VAL A 456 20.74 -12.62 -3.51
CA VAL A 456 19.76 -13.39 -2.74
C VAL A 456 18.34 -13.15 -3.27
N VAL A 457 17.93 -11.90 -3.50
CA VAL A 457 16.57 -11.57 -3.98
C VAL A 457 16.34 -12.15 -5.38
N ARG A 458 17.33 -12.07 -6.29
CA ARG A 458 17.23 -12.70 -7.63
C ARG A 458 17.12 -14.22 -7.55
N ALA A 459 17.87 -14.85 -6.65
CA ALA A 459 17.81 -16.30 -6.47
C ALA A 459 16.47 -16.78 -5.90
N VAL A 460 15.82 -15.96 -5.10
CA VAL A 460 14.50 -16.25 -4.50
C VAL A 460 13.37 -15.97 -5.49
N ALA A 461 13.49 -14.96 -6.32
CA ALA A 461 12.42 -14.54 -7.22
C ALA A 461 12.13 -15.57 -8.31
N SER A 462 10.85 -15.72 -8.71
CA SER A 462 10.41 -16.63 -9.78
C SER A 462 10.67 -16.07 -11.19
N ARG A 463 10.94 -14.78 -11.29
CA ARG A 463 11.35 -14.06 -12.51
C ARG A 463 12.21 -12.86 -12.13
N ASP A 464 12.82 -12.20 -13.11
CA ASP A 464 13.68 -11.03 -12.85
C ASP A 464 12.93 -9.97 -12.02
N PRO A 465 13.41 -9.66 -10.79
CA PRO A 465 12.83 -8.61 -9.94
C PRO A 465 13.24 -7.18 -10.36
N GLN A 466 14.01 -7.03 -11.44
CA GLN A 466 14.50 -5.77 -11.99
C GLN A 466 15.18 -4.87 -10.95
N VAL A 467 16.04 -5.45 -10.14
CA VAL A 467 16.80 -4.75 -9.10
C VAL A 467 18.21 -4.43 -9.57
N ALA A 468 18.73 -3.30 -9.13
CA ALA A 468 20.12 -2.92 -9.36
C ALA A 468 21.08 -3.91 -8.69
N ASP A 469 22.30 -4.02 -9.22
CA ASP A 469 23.37 -4.77 -8.56
C ASP A 469 23.82 -4.07 -7.28
N GLY A 470 24.13 -4.86 -6.24
CA GLY A 470 24.64 -4.31 -4.99
C GLY A 470 24.21 -5.05 -3.75
N ARG A 471 24.66 -4.53 -2.62
CA ARG A 471 24.40 -5.10 -1.29
C ARG A 471 23.07 -4.65 -0.66
N THR A 472 22.30 -3.81 -1.36
CA THR A 472 20.94 -3.39 -0.98
C THR A 472 20.02 -3.53 -2.17
N VAL A 473 18.75 -3.77 -1.90
CA VAL A 473 17.70 -3.87 -2.91
C VAL A 473 16.64 -2.81 -2.64
N GLN A 474 16.23 -2.09 -3.68
CA GLN A 474 15.01 -1.31 -3.72
C GLN A 474 14.12 -1.89 -4.82
N LEU A 475 12.95 -2.40 -4.43
CA LEU A 475 11.90 -2.79 -5.38
C LEU A 475 11.10 -1.57 -5.77
N TRP A 476 10.57 -1.55 -7.01
CA TRP A 476 9.87 -0.39 -7.53
C TRP A 476 8.53 -0.74 -8.19
N PRO A 477 7.44 0.02 -7.92
CA PRO A 477 6.11 -0.27 -8.46
C PRO A 477 6.02 -0.15 -9.99
N HIS A 478 6.76 0.75 -10.60
CA HIS A 478 6.77 0.95 -12.05
C HIS A 478 7.53 -0.14 -12.81
N ARG A 479 8.45 -0.86 -12.16
CA ARG A 479 9.21 -1.96 -12.77
C ARG A 479 8.46 -3.28 -12.69
N ILE A 480 8.01 -3.68 -11.49
CA ILE A 480 7.48 -5.04 -11.24
C ILE A 480 6.09 -5.07 -10.62
N GLY A 481 5.48 -3.91 -10.35
CA GLY A 481 4.12 -3.83 -9.82
C GLY A 481 3.98 -4.14 -8.33
N THR A 482 5.06 -4.11 -7.55
CA THR A 482 5.07 -4.28 -6.09
C THR A 482 5.06 -2.93 -5.36
N ASP A 483 4.96 -2.93 -4.04
CA ASP A 483 5.33 -1.77 -3.24
C ASP A 483 6.84 -1.50 -3.36
N ALA A 484 7.25 -0.24 -3.16
CA ALA A 484 8.67 0.11 -3.12
C ALA A 484 9.27 -0.36 -1.78
N MET A 485 9.66 -1.64 -1.74
CA MET A 485 10.29 -2.25 -0.58
C MET A 485 11.81 -2.13 -0.65
N PHE A 486 12.41 -1.69 0.45
CA PHE A 486 13.87 -1.74 0.62
C PHE A 486 14.26 -2.96 1.45
N VAL A 487 15.34 -3.64 1.06
CA VAL A 487 15.89 -4.82 1.76
C VAL A 487 17.41 -4.71 1.83
N ALA A 488 17.98 -4.97 3.00
CA ALA A 488 19.42 -5.17 3.22
C ALA A 488 19.64 -6.36 4.15
N LEU A 489 20.53 -7.26 3.77
CA LEU A 489 20.88 -8.45 4.53
C LEU A 489 22.27 -8.32 5.15
N PHE A 490 22.39 -8.76 6.39
CA PHE A 490 23.65 -8.77 7.13
C PHE A 490 23.84 -10.13 7.82
N ARG A 491 25.09 -10.54 7.97
CA ARG A 491 25.48 -11.71 8.76
C ARG A 491 26.32 -11.25 9.94
N ARG A 492 26.05 -11.78 11.13
CA ARG A 492 26.90 -11.58 12.27
C ARG A 492 28.10 -12.53 12.19
N THR A 493 29.31 -11.99 12.25
CA THR A 493 30.57 -12.75 12.10
C THR A 493 31.12 -13.26 13.43
N ALA A 494 30.83 -12.59 14.55
CA ALA A 494 31.30 -12.94 15.89
C ALA A 494 30.23 -12.66 16.96
#